data_f0796239f397ec1df6c2b86aa6e1ba9d
#
_entry.id   f0796239f397ec1df6c2b86aa6e1ba9d
#
_cell.length_a   1.000
_cell.length_b   1.000
_cell.length_c   1.000
_cell.angle_alpha   90.00
_cell.angle_beta   90.00
_cell.angle_gamma   90.00
#
_symmetry.space_group_name_H-M   'P 1'
#
loop_
_entity.id
_entity.type
_entity.pdbx_description
1 polymer ?
#
loop_
_entity_poly.entity_id
_entity_poly.type
_entity_poly.pdbx_seq_one_letter_code
_entity_poly.pdbx_strand_id
1 'polypeptide(L)'
;MPRISFRLNGLETHIDADPDSTLLGILRGQLGMTGSHFGCGANECGACNVIVGDRAVAACDTPLWSVADKDIITIEGLGSAQQPHPLQRAFLAEQALQCGYCVSGILMSAAALLMRNPTPSSADVKVALDRNLCRCGSHNRMVRAVLRAASEMAAQ
;
A
#
# COMPACT_ATOMS: atom_id res chain seq x y z
N MET A 1 23.43 13.25 -10.80
CA MET A 1 22.43 12.17 -10.66
C MET A 1 21.38 12.34 -11.74
N PRO A 2 20.94 11.26 -12.39
CA PRO A 2 19.89 11.38 -13.39
C PRO A 2 18.57 11.81 -12.76
N ARG A 3 17.78 12.57 -13.51
CA ARG A 3 16.43 12.94 -13.13
C ARG A 3 15.49 11.79 -13.49
N ILE A 4 14.69 11.36 -12.53
CA ILE A 4 13.68 10.31 -12.70
C ILE A 4 12.32 10.92 -12.40
N SER A 5 11.36 10.67 -13.28
CA SER A 5 10.01 11.20 -13.21
C SER A 5 9.01 10.07 -13.01
N PHE A 6 7.99 10.31 -12.21
CA PHE A 6 6.85 9.41 -11.98
C PHE A 6 5.67 10.23 -11.44
N ARG A 7 4.48 9.65 -11.40
CA ARG A 7 3.34 10.29 -10.73
C ARG A 7 3.18 9.69 -9.34
N LEU A 8 3.23 10.54 -8.33
CA LEU A 8 3.05 10.15 -6.93
C LEU A 8 1.73 10.71 -6.40
N ASN A 9 0.80 9.83 -6.04
CA ASN A 9 -0.52 10.21 -5.54
C ASN A 9 -1.24 11.22 -6.45
N GLY A 10 -1.14 11.01 -7.76
CA GLY A 10 -1.75 11.84 -8.79
C GLY A 10 -0.95 13.09 -9.19
N LEU A 11 0.17 13.39 -8.53
CA LEU A 11 1.02 14.55 -8.80
C LEU A 11 2.29 14.13 -9.53
N GLU A 12 2.63 14.87 -10.59
CA GLU A 12 3.89 14.68 -11.29
C GLU A 12 5.06 15.03 -10.38
N THR A 13 6.00 14.12 -10.25
CA THR A 13 7.11 14.19 -9.30
C THR A 13 8.43 13.93 -10.03
N HIS A 14 9.41 14.77 -9.78
CA HIS A 14 10.75 14.66 -10.35
C HIS A 14 11.76 14.61 -9.22
N ILE A 15 12.69 13.67 -9.28
CA ILE A 15 13.76 13.54 -8.29
C ILE A 15 15.10 13.31 -9.00
N ASP A 16 16.15 13.88 -8.43
CA ASP A 16 17.52 13.64 -8.85
C ASP A 16 18.12 12.64 -7.84
N ALA A 17 18.26 11.39 -8.25
CA ALA A 17 18.72 10.30 -7.39
C ALA A 17 19.45 9.22 -8.18
N ASP A 18 20.15 8.33 -7.46
CA ASP A 18 20.71 7.11 -8.04
C ASP A 18 19.54 6.19 -8.47
N PRO A 19 19.49 5.76 -9.75
CA PRO A 19 18.45 4.88 -10.26
C PRO A 19 18.28 3.57 -9.50
N ASP A 20 19.35 3.07 -8.88
CA ASP A 20 19.35 1.83 -8.10
C ASP A 20 18.91 2.04 -6.64
N SER A 21 18.67 3.29 -6.24
CA SER A 21 18.07 3.57 -4.92
C SER A 21 16.73 2.87 -4.78
N THR A 22 16.43 2.38 -3.56
CA THR A 22 15.12 1.78 -3.30
C THR A 22 14.02 2.84 -3.29
N LEU A 23 12.86 2.50 -3.85
CA LEU A 23 11.69 3.38 -3.82
C LEU A 23 11.34 3.79 -2.38
N LEU A 24 11.43 2.88 -1.42
CA LEU A 24 11.16 3.18 -0.01
C LEU A 24 12.10 4.25 0.55
N GLY A 25 13.39 4.17 0.22
CA GLY A 25 14.39 5.17 0.64
C GLY A 25 14.05 6.56 0.11
N ILE A 26 13.64 6.65 -1.15
CA ILE A 26 13.22 7.91 -1.78
C ILE A 26 11.93 8.45 -1.19
N LEU A 27 10.92 7.60 -1.06
CA LEU A 27 9.62 8.02 -0.47
C LEU A 27 9.81 8.60 0.94
N ARG A 28 10.52 7.90 1.80
CA ARG A 28 10.71 8.32 3.20
C ARG A 28 11.72 9.45 3.39
N GLY A 29 12.82 9.40 2.62
CA GLY A 29 13.94 10.33 2.77
C GLY A 29 13.72 11.66 2.05
N GLN A 30 13.61 11.64 0.73
CA GLN A 30 13.51 12.86 -0.07
C GLN A 30 12.10 13.43 -0.16
N LEU A 31 11.07 12.56 -0.20
CA LEU A 31 9.69 12.97 -0.42
C LEU A 31 8.87 13.08 0.87
N GLY A 32 9.42 12.70 2.02
CA GLY A 32 8.75 12.81 3.32
C GLY A 32 7.50 11.93 3.49
N MET A 33 7.29 10.94 2.59
CA MET A 33 6.18 9.99 2.65
C MET A 33 6.50 8.88 3.66
N THR A 34 6.24 9.14 4.94
CA THR A 34 6.66 8.24 6.03
C THR A 34 5.65 7.15 6.39
N GLY A 35 4.47 7.15 5.78
CA GLY A 35 3.42 6.16 6.03
C GLY A 35 3.75 4.76 5.54
N SER A 36 4.61 4.60 4.53
CA SER A 36 5.18 3.30 4.15
C SER A 36 6.32 2.95 5.09
N HIS A 37 6.26 1.79 5.76
CA HIS A 37 7.19 1.44 6.82
C HIS A 37 8.27 0.46 6.36
N PHE A 38 9.48 0.62 6.89
CA PHE A 38 10.56 -0.36 6.74
C PHE A 38 10.33 -1.53 7.72
N GLY A 39 10.40 -2.77 7.23
CA GLY A 39 10.34 -3.97 8.05
C GLY A 39 11.52 -4.89 7.76
N CYS A 40 11.38 -5.80 6.77
CA CYS A 40 12.39 -6.80 6.44
C CYS A 40 13.52 -6.30 5.53
N GLY A 41 13.25 -5.35 4.64
CA GLY A 41 14.18 -4.92 3.60
C GLY A 41 14.43 -5.95 2.47
N ALA A 42 13.63 -7.02 2.41
CA ALA A 42 13.84 -8.19 1.55
C ALA A 42 12.57 -8.66 0.83
N ASN A 43 11.58 -7.78 0.67
CA ASN A 43 10.31 -8.09 -0.01
C ASN A 43 9.54 -9.26 0.61
N GLU A 44 9.59 -9.45 1.93
CA GLU A 44 8.94 -10.58 2.61
C GLU A 44 7.78 -10.19 3.53
N CYS A 45 7.86 -9.01 4.19
CA CYS A 45 6.90 -8.67 5.25
C CYS A 45 5.71 -7.80 4.79
N GLY A 46 5.81 -7.12 3.66
CA GLY A 46 4.77 -6.26 3.11
C GLY A 46 4.51 -4.93 3.82
N ALA A 47 5.25 -4.57 4.88
CA ALA A 47 5.05 -3.32 5.62
C ALA A 47 5.29 -2.06 4.76
N CYS A 48 6.10 -2.18 3.72
CA CYS A 48 6.46 -1.10 2.79
C CYS A 48 5.65 -1.11 1.49
N ASN A 49 4.60 -1.94 1.38
CA ASN A 49 3.85 -2.05 0.14
C ASN A 49 3.24 -0.71 -0.28
N VAL A 50 3.39 -0.40 -1.55
CA VAL A 50 2.76 0.69 -2.28
C VAL A 50 2.13 0.13 -3.55
N ILE A 51 1.26 0.90 -4.22
CA ILE A 51 0.71 0.48 -5.51
C ILE A 51 1.52 1.14 -6.62
N VAL A 52 1.97 0.35 -7.58
CA VAL A 52 2.55 0.81 -8.84
C VAL A 52 1.68 0.31 -9.98
N GLY A 53 1.05 1.24 -10.69
CA GLY A 53 -0.02 0.89 -11.63
C GLY A 53 -1.23 0.31 -10.90
N ASP A 54 -1.48 -0.99 -11.03
CA ASP A 54 -2.58 -1.71 -10.37
C ASP A 54 -2.10 -2.81 -9.40
N ARG A 55 -0.80 -2.84 -9.07
CA ARG A 55 -0.19 -3.90 -8.29
C ARG A 55 0.48 -3.38 -7.03
N ALA A 56 0.29 -4.11 -5.93
CA ALA A 56 1.08 -3.89 -4.72
C ALA A 56 2.51 -4.42 -4.93
N VAL A 57 3.49 -3.57 -4.63
CA VAL A 57 4.92 -3.89 -4.70
C VAL A 57 5.60 -3.50 -3.39
N ALA A 58 6.62 -4.25 -3.00
CA ALA A 58 7.44 -3.94 -1.84
C ALA A 58 8.45 -2.82 -2.18
N ALA A 59 8.21 -1.62 -1.69
CA ALA A 59 9.06 -0.46 -2.00
C ALA A 59 10.51 -0.61 -1.52
N CYS A 60 10.78 -1.47 -0.54
CA CYS A 60 12.15 -1.75 -0.07
C CYS A 60 13.01 -2.54 -1.06
N ASP A 61 12.38 -3.24 -2.01
CA ASP A 61 13.04 -4.08 -3.03
C ASP A 61 12.75 -3.58 -4.46
N THR A 62 12.14 -2.43 -4.60
CA THR A 62 11.80 -1.83 -5.89
C THR A 62 12.83 -0.74 -6.22
N PRO A 63 13.69 -0.92 -7.23
CA PRO A 63 14.63 0.10 -7.64
C PRO A 63 13.91 1.24 -8.36
N LEU A 64 14.40 2.45 -8.19
CA LEU A 64 13.75 3.68 -8.68
C LEU A 64 13.58 3.70 -10.20
N TRP A 65 14.58 3.18 -10.95
CA TRP A 65 14.49 3.09 -12.41
C TRP A 65 13.28 2.28 -12.89
N SER A 66 12.84 1.30 -12.09
CA SER A 66 11.73 0.41 -12.46
C SER A 66 10.35 1.06 -12.38
N VAL A 67 10.26 2.22 -11.72
CA VAL A 67 9.02 2.98 -11.55
C VAL A 67 9.00 4.29 -12.33
N ALA A 68 10.01 4.53 -13.16
CA ALA A 68 10.03 5.67 -14.06
C ALA A 68 8.78 5.70 -14.94
N ASP A 69 8.18 6.88 -15.09
CA ASP A 69 6.96 7.16 -15.86
C ASP A 69 5.71 6.35 -15.41
N LYS A 70 5.73 5.78 -14.19
CA LYS A 70 4.58 5.04 -13.65
C LYS A 70 3.81 5.83 -12.61
N ASP A 71 2.54 5.43 -12.42
CA ASP A 71 1.70 5.91 -11.33
C ASP A 71 2.03 5.13 -10.05
N ILE A 72 2.30 5.87 -8.98
CA ILE A 72 2.58 5.33 -7.65
C ILE A 72 1.54 5.89 -6.68
N ILE A 73 0.90 5.00 -5.92
CA ILE A 73 0.00 5.38 -4.83
C ILE A 73 0.61 4.86 -3.53
N THR A 74 0.79 5.75 -2.57
CA THR A 74 1.17 5.42 -1.20
C THR A 74 -0.04 5.52 -0.27
N ILE A 75 0.13 5.13 0.98
CA ILE A 75 -0.96 5.24 1.97
C ILE A 75 -1.46 6.68 2.13
N GLU A 76 -0.58 7.66 1.96
CA GLU A 76 -0.94 9.08 2.00
C GLU A 76 -1.89 9.50 0.87
N GLY A 77 -1.85 8.77 -0.26
CA GLY A 77 -2.73 9.03 -1.40
C GLY A 77 -3.98 8.16 -1.44
N LEU A 78 -4.13 7.19 -0.53
CA LEU A 78 -5.29 6.30 -0.53
C LEU A 78 -6.56 6.98 -0.04
N GLY A 79 -6.44 7.87 0.95
CA GLY A 79 -7.55 8.65 1.51
C GLY A 79 -7.03 9.69 2.48
N SER A 80 -7.92 10.53 3.00
CA SER A 80 -7.59 11.58 3.97
C SER A 80 -8.41 11.44 5.24
N ALA A 81 -8.09 12.23 6.27
CA ALA A 81 -8.88 12.27 7.50
C ALA A 81 -10.32 12.74 7.25
N GLN A 82 -10.52 13.62 6.27
CA GLN A 82 -11.85 14.17 5.90
C GLN A 82 -12.61 13.22 4.96
N GLN A 83 -11.89 12.49 4.12
CA GLN A 83 -12.44 11.53 3.17
C GLN A 83 -11.63 10.21 3.20
N PRO A 84 -11.79 9.42 4.27
CA PRO A 84 -11.08 8.16 4.38
C PRO A 84 -11.59 7.17 3.34
N HIS A 85 -10.66 6.42 2.77
CA HIS A 85 -11.00 5.34 1.84
C HIS A 85 -11.89 4.28 2.53
N PRO A 86 -12.83 3.60 1.83
CA PRO A 86 -13.67 2.55 2.40
C PRO A 86 -12.89 1.49 3.19
N LEU A 87 -11.71 1.09 2.72
CA LEU A 87 -10.81 0.18 3.45
C LEU A 87 -10.39 0.75 4.81
N GLN A 88 -10.04 2.03 4.88
CA GLN A 88 -9.64 2.66 6.15
C GLN A 88 -10.80 2.69 7.14
N ARG A 89 -12.01 3.04 6.69
CA ARG A 89 -13.22 2.98 7.53
C ARG A 89 -13.53 1.57 8.01
N ALA A 90 -13.44 0.59 7.12
CA ALA A 90 -13.72 -0.81 7.44
C ALA A 90 -12.70 -1.37 8.45
N PHE A 91 -11.42 -1.01 8.34
CA PHE A 91 -10.40 -1.41 9.30
C PHE A 91 -10.67 -0.87 10.71
N LEU A 92 -11.13 0.37 10.81
CA LEU A 92 -11.56 0.95 12.09
C LEU A 92 -12.81 0.25 12.63
N ALA A 93 -13.82 0.05 11.80
CA ALA A 93 -15.08 -0.58 12.20
C ALA A 93 -14.92 -2.04 12.65
N GLU A 94 -14.05 -2.79 12.00
CA GLU A 94 -13.72 -4.18 12.35
C GLU A 94 -12.64 -4.28 13.44
N GLN A 95 -12.09 -3.16 13.91
CA GLN A 95 -10.96 -3.12 14.82
C GLN A 95 -9.79 -4.01 14.33
N ALA A 96 -9.49 -3.90 13.04
CA ALA A 96 -8.56 -4.76 12.32
C ALA A 96 -7.08 -4.37 12.53
N LEU A 97 -6.77 -3.66 13.58
CA LEU A 97 -5.41 -3.22 13.92
C LEU A 97 -5.19 -3.19 15.42
N GLN A 98 -3.95 -3.32 15.84
CA GLN A 98 -3.51 -3.07 17.21
C GLN A 98 -2.39 -2.03 17.20
N CYS A 99 -1.11 -2.43 17.01
CA CYS A 99 0.00 -1.46 16.98
C CYS A 99 0.00 -0.55 15.75
N GLY A 100 -0.62 -0.99 14.64
CA GLY A 100 -0.76 -0.22 13.41
C GLY A 100 0.42 -0.27 12.45
N TYR A 101 1.56 -0.88 12.83
CA TYR A 101 2.79 -0.81 12.02
C TYR A 101 2.66 -1.47 10.64
N CYS A 102 2.01 -2.63 10.55
CA CYS A 102 1.80 -3.35 9.29
C CYS A 102 0.63 -2.82 8.46
N VAL A 103 -0.22 -1.97 9.03
CA VAL A 103 -1.55 -1.64 8.47
C VAL A 103 -1.44 -0.86 7.18
N SER A 104 -0.50 0.08 7.05
CA SER A 104 -0.32 0.82 5.80
C SER A 104 -0.05 -0.12 4.61
N GLY A 105 0.88 -1.05 4.76
CA GLY A 105 1.20 -2.03 3.72
C GLY A 105 0.04 -2.97 3.41
N ILE A 106 -0.70 -3.40 4.42
CA ILE A 106 -1.90 -4.25 4.25
C ILE A 106 -3.00 -3.50 3.51
N LEU A 107 -3.26 -2.25 3.85
CA LEU A 107 -4.24 -1.41 3.15
C LEU A 107 -3.86 -1.23 1.67
N MET A 108 -2.58 -1.05 1.35
CA MET A 108 -2.12 -0.94 -0.05
C MET A 108 -2.29 -2.25 -0.80
N SER A 109 -1.98 -3.39 -0.18
CA SER A 109 -2.22 -4.73 -0.77
C SER A 109 -3.72 -4.98 -1.02
N ALA A 110 -4.57 -4.64 -0.06
CA ALA A 110 -6.01 -4.77 -0.17
C ALA A 110 -6.58 -3.83 -1.25
N ALA A 111 -6.11 -2.58 -1.32
CA ALA A 111 -6.54 -1.62 -2.33
C ALA A 111 -6.17 -2.11 -3.74
N ALA A 112 -4.96 -2.61 -3.95
CA ALA A 112 -4.55 -3.19 -5.22
C ALA A 112 -5.39 -4.42 -5.60
N LEU A 113 -5.80 -5.24 -4.63
CA LEU A 113 -6.74 -6.33 -4.87
C LEU A 113 -8.09 -5.78 -5.37
N LEU A 114 -8.69 -4.82 -4.65
CA LEU A 114 -10.00 -4.28 -4.99
C LEU A 114 -10.03 -3.52 -6.32
N MET A 115 -8.92 -2.94 -6.74
CA MET A 115 -8.79 -2.33 -8.07
C MET A 115 -8.95 -3.38 -9.20
N ARG A 116 -8.47 -4.60 -8.99
CA ARG A 116 -8.50 -5.69 -9.97
C ARG A 116 -9.67 -6.64 -9.81
N ASN A 117 -10.15 -6.80 -8.58
CA ASN A 117 -11.28 -7.67 -8.23
C ASN A 117 -12.17 -6.95 -7.21
N PRO A 118 -13.21 -6.22 -7.66
CA PRO A 118 -14.10 -5.46 -6.77
C PRO A 118 -14.96 -6.31 -5.84
N THR A 119 -15.12 -7.61 -6.16
CA THR A 119 -15.96 -8.55 -5.41
C THR A 119 -15.18 -9.80 -5.00
N PRO A 120 -14.11 -9.63 -4.17
CA PRO A 120 -13.25 -10.75 -3.82
C PRO A 120 -13.95 -11.74 -2.89
N SER A 121 -13.62 -13.00 -3.02
CA SER A 121 -13.91 -14.01 -1.99
C SER A 121 -12.96 -13.88 -0.80
N SER A 122 -13.31 -14.53 0.32
CA SER A 122 -12.39 -14.61 1.47
C SER A 122 -11.05 -15.27 1.10
N ALA A 123 -11.06 -16.23 0.16
CA ALA A 123 -9.86 -16.87 -0.33
C ALA A 123 -8.97 -15.88 -1.12
N ASP A 124 -9.58 -15.07 -1.98
CA ASP A 124 -8.83 -14.04 -2.75
C ASP A 124 -8.17 -13.03 -1.83
N VAL A 125 -8.87 -12.58 -0.77
CA VAL A 125 -8.31 -11.66 0.22
C VAL A 125 -7.13 -12.29 0.95
N LYS A 126 -7.26 -13.55 1.38
CA LYS A 126 -6.16 -14.27 2.06
C LYS A 126 -4.93 -14.39 1.17
N VAL A 127 -5.12 -14.75 -0.11
CA VAL A 127 -4.02 -14.82 -1.09
C VAL A 127 -3.37 -13.45 -1.29
N ALA A 128 -4.16 -12.39 -1.43
CA ALA A 128 -3.63 -11.03 -1.61
C ALA A 128 -2.83 -10.54 -0.41
N LEU A 129 -3.17 -10.99 0.81
CA LEU A 129 -2.51 -10.60 2.06
C LEU A 129 -1.47 -11.63 2.55
N ASP A 130 -1.22 -12.71 1.83
CA ASP A 130 -0.35 -13.82 2.27
C ASP A 130 1.07 -13.35 2.61
N ARG A 131 1.58 -12.37 1.89
CA ARG A 131 2.90 -11.78 2.12
C ARG A 131 2.91 -10.57 3.07
N ASN A 132 1.80 -10.28 3.75
CA ASN A 132 1.70 -9.21 4.72
C ASN A 132 1.76 -9.79 6.15
N LEU A 133 2.86 -9.56 6.85
CA LEU A 133 3.04 -10.04 8.22
C LEU A 133 2.43 -9.08 9.23
N CYS A 134 1.79 -9.64 10.27
CA CYS A 134 1.29 -8.88 11.41
C CYS A 134 1.68 -9.60 12.71
N ARG A 135 2.47 -8.95 13.56
CA ARG A 135 2.91 -9.53 14.83
C ARG A 135 1.78 -9.60 15.85
N CYS A 136 0.78 -8.72 15.76
CA CYS A 136 -0.38 -8.69 16.63
C CYS A 136 -1.43 -9.76 16.31
N GLY A 137 -1.34 -10.40 15.12
CA GLY A 137 -2.23 -11.48 14.72
C GLY A 137 -3.65 -11.05 14.32
N SER A 138 -3.83 -9.85 13.81
CA SER A 138 -5.15 -9.29 13.47
C SER A 138 -5.71 -9.77 12.12
N HIS A 139 -5.12 -10.74 11.44
CA HIS A 139 -5.44 -11.14 10.06
C HIS A 139 -6.92 -11.49 9.85
N ASN A 140 -7.56 -12.21 10.77
CA ASN A 140 -8.98 -12.56 10.63
C ASN A 140 -9.88 -11.33 10.58
N ARG A 141 -9.56 -10.29 11.35
CA ARG A 141 -10.28 -9.01 11.32
C ARG A 141 -9.97 -8.24 10.05
N MET A 142 -8.73 -8.28 9.58
CA MET A 142 -8.30 -7.65 8.32
C MET A 142 -9.05 -8.24 7.13
N VAL A 143 -9.19 -9.57 7.05
CA VAL A 143 -9.97 -10.23 5.99
C VAL A 143 -11.43 -9.76 6.02
N ARG A 144 -12.07 -9.71 7.19
CA ARG A 144 -13.44 -9.19 7.31
C ARG A 144 -13.54 -7.72 6.88
N ALA A 145 -12.56 -6.91 7.27
CA ALA A 145 -12.53 -5.49 6.91
C ALA A 145 -12.44 -5.29 5.39
N VAL A 146 -11.61 -6.07 4.70
CA VAL A 146 -11.49 -5.99 3.23
C VAL A 146 -12.81 -6.40 2.56
N LEU A 147 -13.44 -7.50 3.00
CA LEU A 147 -14.73 -7.95 2.47
C LEU A 147 -15.84 -6.91 2.71
N ARG A 148 -15.85 -6.28 3.89
CA ARG A 148 -16.77 -5.19 4.22
C ARG A 148 -16.56 -3.99 3.29
N ALA A 149 -15.31 -3.55 3.12
CA ALA A 149 -15.00 -2.44 2.22
C ALA A 149 -15.43 -2.73 0.78
N ALA A 150 -15.18 -3.95 0.28
CA ALA A 150 -15.60 -4.37 -1.05
C ALA A 150 -17.13 -4.29 -1.21
N SER A 151 -17.90 -4.75 -0.21
CA SER A 151 -19.36 -4.66 -0.21
C SER A 151 -19.85 -3.21 -0.19
N GLU A 152 -19.23 -2.34 0.61
CA GLU A 152 -19.57 -0.91 0.67
C GLU A 152 -19.27 -0.20 -0.66
N MET A 153 -18.17 -0.53 -1.32
CA MET A 153 -17.79 0.04 -2.63
C MET A 153 -18.70 -0.42 -3.75
N ALA A 154 -19.19 -1.66 -3.71
CA ALA A 154 -20.12 -2.19 -4.71
C ALA A 154 -21.54 -1.60 -4.59
N ALA A 155 -21.88 -1.00 -3.44
CA ALA A 155 -23.19 -0.40 -3.18
C ALA A 155 -23.27 1.10 -3.54
N GLN A 156 -22.15 1.72 -3.99
CA GLN A 156 -22.05 3.12 -4.42
C GLN A 156 -22.24 3.26 -5.93
#